data_e917bb9b93369fa2f794c2377cec2289
#
_entry.id   e917bb9b93369fa2f794c2377cec2289
#
_cell.length_a   1.000
_cell.length_b   1.000
_cell.length_c   1.000
_cell.angle_alpha   90.00
_cell.angle_beta   90.00
_cell.angle_gamma   90.00
#
_symmetry.space_group_name_H-M   'P 1'
#
loop_
_entity.id
_entity.type
_entity.pdbx_description
1 polymer ?
#
loop_
_entity_poly.entity_id
_entity_poly.type
_entity_poly.pdbx_seq_one_letter_code
_entity_poly.pdbx_strand_id
1 'polypeptide(L)'
;MVQSGFARIRSMRDQLTGSDNKIAAFILKNPNEIRSLTIQELANAVGLSTATVSRFVKRVGFGSFREFSLSLASVPAPENSFFGEIDQTDDQNEIVQKVFSGAENALEATVNLIKADDWSLATDWLINAQHVGLFGIGGSSIVALNGYHKFLRTPLHIEQHPDYDVQLMQAVHMTEQDVAIVISHSGRNHGTLNLARQLKANNVKIIAITGHPKSELAKLASLTLASAAEEVNIRSESMSSLIAQLTIMDSLFTLVGVQLGDKTQAVVDKIRVTIEDSRE
;
A
#
# COMPACT_ATOMS: atom_id res chain seq x y z
N MET A 1 15.13 -10.00 -6.43
CA MET A 1 15.27 -9.10 -7.62
C MET A 1 15.62 -7.69 -7.17
N VAL A 2 16.53 -6.99 -7.85
CA VAL A 2 16.91 -5.62 -7.49
C VAL A 2 15.78 -4.71 -7.95
N GLN A 3 15.13 -4.00 -7.03
CA GLN A 3 14.09 -3.00 -7.36
C GLN A 3 14.61 -2.01 -8.40
N SER A 4 13.80 -1.68 -9.42
CA SER A 4 14.15 -0.70 -10.45
C SER A 4 14.63 0.61 -9.83
N GLY A 5 15.76 1.15 -10.31
CA GLY A 5 16.30 2.44 -9.84
C GLY A 5 15.31 3.59 -10.01
N PHE A 6 14.46 3.55 -11.03
CA PHE A 6 13.39 4.53 -11.23
C PHE A 6 12.34 4.45 -10.11
N ALA A 7 11.91 3.26 -9.74
CA ALA A 7 10.94 3.05 -8.66
C ALA A 7 11.47 3.58 -7.32
N ARG A 8 12.73 3.28 -7.00
CA ARG A 8 13.38 3.78 -5.77
C ARG A 8 13.52 5.31 -5.74
N ILE A 9 13.88 5.93 -6.86
CA ILE A 9 13.95 7.40 -6.95
C ILE A 9 12.58 8.00 -6.70
N ARG A 10 11.52 7.45 -7.29
CA ARG A 10 10.15 7.94 -7.13
C ARG A 10 9.65 7.79 -5.69
N SER A 11 9.85 6.62 -5.07
CA SER A 11 9.42 6.36 -3.69
C SER A 11 10.13 7.23 -2.65
N MET A 12 11.33 7.71 -2.96
CA MET A 12 12.12 8.56 -2.07
C MET A 12 12.01 10.06 -2.36
N ARG A 13 11.18 10.48 -3.32
CA ARG A 13 11.11 11.86 -3.81
C ARG A 13 10.95 12.91 -2.71
N ASP A 14 10.12 12.64 -1.71
CA ASP A 14 9.86 13.53 -0.58
C ASP A 14 11.02 13.59 0.44
N GLN A 15 12.03 12.73 0.29
CA GLN A 15 13.21 12.63 1.19
C GLN A 15 14.47 13.16 0.54
N LEU A 16 14.40 13.53 -0.75
CA LEU A 16 15.56 13.99 -1.51
C LEU A 16 15.89 15.45 -1.18
N THR A 17 17.18 15.74 -1.03
CA THR A 17 17.70 17.11 -0.83
C THR A 17 17.79 17.88 -2.14
N GLY A 18 18.10 19.18 -2.12
CA GLY A 18 18.16 20.01 -3.33
C GLY A 18 19.08 19.45 -4.41
N SER A 19 20.26 18.90 -4.07
CA SER A 19 21.17 18.25 -5.03
C SER A 19 20.63 16.91 -5.53
N ASP A 20 20.01 16.11 -4.64
CA ASP A 20 19.41 14.83 -5.01
C ASP A 20 18.24 15.04 -5.95
N ASN A 21 17.40 16.06 -5.71
CA ASN A 21 16.30 16.41 -6.57
C ASN A 21 16.72 16.78 -8.00
N LYS A 22 17.89 17.44 -8.17
CA LYS A 22 18.45 17.72 -9.49
C LYS A 22 18.83 16.44 -10.23
N ILE A 23 19.50 15.49 -9.52
CA ILE A 23 19.87 14.19 -10.10
C ILE A 23 18.64 13.40 -10.44
N ALA A 24 17.68 13.28 -9.51
CA ALA A 24 16.43 12.56 -9.70
C ALA A 24 15.61 13.11 -10.88
N ALA A 25 15.47 14.44 -10.97
CA ALA A 25 14.75 15.10 -12.05
C ALA A 25 15.38 14.83 -13.41
N PHE A 26 16.72 14.88 -13.52
CA PHE A 26 17.43 14.58 -14.76
C PHE A 26 17.21 13.11 -15.19
N ILE A 27 17.37 12.16 -14.25
CA ILE A 27 17.20 10.74 -14.53
C ILE A 27 15.77 10.42 -14.98
N LEU A 28 14.77 10.95 -14.29
CA LEU A 28 13.35 10.72 -14.61
C LEU A 28 12.95 11.37 -15.93
N LYS A 29 13.58 12.50 -16.31
CA LYS A 29 13.30 13.21 -17.57
C LYS A 29 14.00 12.58 -18.78
N ASN A 30 15.14 11.90 -18.58
CA ASN A 30 15.97 11.34 -19.65
C ASN A 30 16.20 9.84 -19.49
N PRO A 31 15.13 9.00 -19.44
CA PRO A 31 15.23 7.58 -19.06
C PRO A 31 16.04 6.74 -20.05
N ASN A 32 16.07 7.10 -21.31
CA ASN A 32 16.82 6.39 -22.33
C ASN A 32 18.31 6.77 -22.35
N GLU A 33 18.63 8.04 -22.10
CA GLU A 33 20.00 8.56 -22.11
C GLU A 33 20.81 8.08 -20.90
N ILE A 34 20.18 8.05 -19.73
CA ILE A 34 20.87 7.69 -18.47
C ILE A 34 21.50 6.31 -18.48
N ARG A 35 21.00 5.39 -19.30
CA ARG A 35 21.52 4.01 -19.37
C ARG A 35 22.92 3.90 -19.93
N SER A 36 23.29 4.80 -20.84
CA SER A 36 24.58 4.85 -21.48
C SER A 36 25.57 5.77 -20.78
N LEU A 37 25.11 6.63 -19.84
CA LEU A 37 25.96 7.59 -19.18
C LEU A 37 26.86 6.93 -18.13
N THR A 38 28.09 7.37 -18.11
CA THR A 38 29.02 7.15 -16.98
C THR A 38 28.67 8.07 -15.82
N ILE A 39 29.20 7.77 -14.62
CA ILE A 39 29.00 8.64 -13.44
C ILE A 39 29.53 10.06 -13.68
N GLN A 40 30.59 10.20 -14.49
CA GLN A 40 31.17 11.49 -14.83
C GLN A 40 30.27 12.30 -15.77
N GLU A 41 29.70 11.64 -16.78
CA GLU A 41 28.77 12.27 -17.72
C GLU A 41 27.49 12.70 -17.02
N LEU A 42 26.91 11.85 -16.14
CA LEU A 42 25.76 12.23 -15.34
C LEU A 42 26.08 13.43 -14.42
N ALA A 43 27.23 13.41 -13.75
CA ALA A 43 27.67 14.51 -12.89
C ALA A 43 27.78 15.85 -13.67
N ASN A 44 28.35 15.79 -14.87
CA ASN A 44 28.46 16.95 -15.76
C ASN A 44 27.08 17.44 -16.22
N ALA A 45 26.19 16.52 -16.62
CA ALA A 45 24.85 16.85 -17.10
C ALA A 45 23.97 17.57 -16.06
N VAL A 46 24.14 17.21 -14.77
CA VAL A 46 23.40 17.82 -13.66
C VAL A 46 24.14 18.99 -12.99
N GLY A 47 25.39 19.29 -13.41
CA GLY A 47 26.24 20.34 -12.83
C GLY A 47 26.66 20.06 -11.39
N LEU A 48 26.96 18.81 -11.08
CA LEU A 48 27.33 18.34 -9.74
C LEU A 48 28.64 17.51 -9.80
N SER A 49 29.23 17.21 -8.62
CA SER A 49 30.42 16.34 -8.55
C SER A 49 30.03 14.86 -8.61
N THR A 50 30.96 14.01 -9.11
CA THR A 50 30.81 12.53 -9.06
C THR A 50 30.61 12.00 -7.65
N ALA A 51 31.22 12.64 -6.65
CA ALA A 51 31.02 12.30 -5.25
C ALA A 51 29.59 12.56 -4.79
N THR A 52 28.93 13.58 -5.30
CA THR A 52 27.51 13.88 -5.04
C THR A 52 26.61 12.85 -5.68
N VAL A 53 26.89 12.48 -6.94
CA VAL A 53 26.14 11.40 -7.64
C VAL A 53 26.32 10.07 -6.93
N SER A 54 27.55 9.74 -6.48
CA SER A 54 27.78 8.50 -5.74
C SER A 54 27.02 8.44 -4.41
N ARG A 55 26.93 9.57 -3.68
CA ARG A 55 26.13 9.65 -2.44
C ARG A 55 24.63 9.50 -2.71
N PHE A 56 24.14 10.10 -3.78
CA PHE A 56 22.77 9.93 -4.23
C PHE A 56 22.46 8.45 -4.50
N VAL A 57 23.30 7.76 -5.28
CA VAL A 57 23.17 6.34 -5.60
C VAL A 57 23.09 5.47 -4.34
N LYS A 58 23.97 5.74 -3.35
CA LYS A 58 23.93 5.04 -2.06
C LYS A 58 22.66 5.35 -1.27
N ARG A 59 22.19 6.61 -1.32
CA ARG A 59 20.95 7.03 -0.63
C ARG A 59 19.72 6.35 -1.19
N VAL A 60 19.64 6.17 -2.51
CA VAL A 60 18.55 5.40 -3.15
C VAL A 60 18.74 3.88 -3.06
N GLY A 61 19.74 3.44 -2.30
CA GLY A 61 19.88 2.05 -1.85
C GLY A 61 20.67 1.13 -2.78
N PHE A 62 21.58 1.67 -3.62
CA PHE A 62 22.48 0.89 -4.47
C PHE A 62 23.94 0.98 -3.97
N GLY A 63 24.67 -0.14 -4.04
CA GLY A 63 26.04 -0.21 -3.60
C GLY A 63 27.03 0.53 -4.51
N SER A 64 26.71 0.64 -5.81
CA SER A 64 27.55 1.27 -6.82
C SER A 64 26.73 1.94 -7.93
N PHE A 65 27.35 2.90 -8.65
CA PHE A 65 26.76 3.52 -9.83
C PHE A 65 26.47 2.49 -10.94
N ARG A 66 27.33 1.47 -11.09
CA ARG A 66 27.14 0.39 -12.05
C ARG A 66 25.88 -0.44 -11.75
N GLU A 67 25.68 -0.80 -10.47
CA GLU A 67 24.48 -1.50 -10.03
C GLU A 67 23.22 -0.66 -10.25
N PHE A 68 23.30 0.62 -9.91
CA PHE A 68 22.24 1.60 -10.15
C PHE A 68 21.91 1.72 -11.65
N SER A 69 22.93 1.91 -12.53
CA SER A 69 22.73 2.02 -13.98
C SER A 69 22.11 0.75 -14.58
N LEU A 70 22.50 -0.43 -14.10
CA LEU A 70 21.89 -1.69 -14.51
C LEU A 70 20.40 -1.78 -14.06
N SER A 71 20.09 -1.25 -12.86
CA SER A 71 18.70 -1.23 -12.37
C SER A 71 17.80 -0.27 -13.14
N LEU A 72 18.38 0.67 -13.90
CA LEU A 72 17.66 1.58 -14.82
C LEU A 72 17.45 0.94 -16.21
N ALA A 73 17.86 -0.30 -16.41
CA ALA A 73 17.75 -0.98 -17.72
C ALA A 73 16.29 -1.33 -18.08
N SER A 74 15.39 -1.44 -17.11
CA SER A 74 13.94 -1.47 -17.37
C SER A 74 13.47 -0.07 -17.77
N VAL A 75 12.79 0.04 -18.91
CA VAL A 75 12.23 1.30 -19.41
C VAL A 75 11.18 1.77 -18.42
N PRO A 76 11.21 3.03 -17.91
CA PRO A 76 10.05 3.57 -17.24
C PRO A 76 8.91 3.61 -18.23
N ALA A 77 7.72 3.26 -17.78
CA ALA A 77 6.53 3.53 -18.56
C ALA A 77 6.48 5.02 -18.96
N PRO A 78 6.07 5.38 -20.20
CA PRO A 78 5.91 6.76 -20.60
C PRO A 78 5.07 7.50 -19.57
N GLU A 79 5.44 8.74 -19.24
CA GLU A 79 4.77 9.57 -18.20
C GLU A 79 3.25 9.72 -18.41
N ASN A 80 2.75 9.36 -19.60
CA ASN A 80 1.36 9.44 -20.03
C ASN A 80 0.67 8.06 -20.21
N SER A 81 1.29 6.95 -19.79
CA SER A 81 0.65 5.64 -19.93
C SER A 81 -0.36 5.41 -18.80
N PHE A 82 -1.64 5.28 -19.20
CA PHE A 82 -2.72 4.96 -18.26
C PHE A 82 -2.53 3.59 -17.56
N PHE A 83 -1.81 2.68 -18.18
CA PHE A 83 -1.58 1.32 -17.69
C PHE A 83 -0.13 1.06 -17.22
N GLY A 84 0.65 2.11 -16.95
CA GLY A 84 1.99 1.96 -16.38
C GLY A 84 3.01 1.36 -17.34
N GLU A 85 3.45 0.15 -17.08
CA GLU A 85 4.48 -0.54 -17.87
C GLU A 85 3.96 -1.15 -19.18
N ILE A 86 2.66 -1.06 -19.46
CA ILE A 86 2.07 -1.58 -20.70
C ILE A 86 2.35 -0.61 -21.83
N ASP A 87 2.99 -1.09 -22.89
CA ASP A 87 3.24 -0.34 -24.12
C ASP A 87 2.13 -0.59 -25.14
N GLN A 88 1.90 0.37 -26.04
CA GLN A 88 0.93 0.21 -27.14
C GLN A 88 1.34 -0.87 -28.15
N THR A 89 2.60 -1.26 -28.14
CA THR A 89 3.17 -2.31 -29.01
C THR A 89 3.09 -3.70 -28.38
N ASP A 90 2.72 -3.80 -27.09
CA ASP A 90 2.59 -5.08 -26.42
C ASP A 90 1.46 -5.92 -27.02
N ASP A 91 1.71 -7.19 -27.24
CA ASP A 91 0.66 -8.12 -27.57
C ASP A 91 -0.21 -8.48 -26.35
N GLN A 92 -1.32 -9.18 -26.59
CA GLN A 92 -2.26 -9.54 -25.52
C GLN A 92 -1.62 -10.39 -24.42
N ASN A 93 -0.71 -11.30 -24.78
CA ASN A 93 -0.04 -12.15 -23.81
C ASN A 93 0.99 -11.37 -22.99
N GLU A 94 1.75 -10.48 -23.62
CA GLU A 94 2.68 -9.57 -22.94
C GLU A 94 1.95 -8.67 -21.93
N ILE A 95 0.78 -8.12 -22.29
CA ILE A 95 -0.06 -7.34 -21.40
C ILE A 95 -0.47 -8.16 -20.17
N VAL A 96 -0.97 -9.38 -20.38
CA VAL A 96 -1.38 -10.27 -19.29
C VAL A 96 -0.20 -10.59 -18.37
N GLN A 97 0.95 -10.95 -18.93
CA GLN A 97 2.17 -11.25 -18.15
C GLN A 97 2.62 -10.04 -17.31
N LYS A 98 2.58 -8.82 -17.86
CA LYS A 98 2.91 -7.59 -17.13
C LYS A 98 1.95 -7.32 -15.96
N VAL A 99 0.65 -7.55 -16.16
CA VAL A 99 -0.36 -7.41 -15.08
C VAL A 99 -0.08 -8.39 -13.94
N PHE A 100 0.16 -9.66 -14.24
CA PHE A 100 0.47 -10.67 -13.22
C PHE A 100 1.79 -10.37 -12.51
N SER A 101 2.85 -10.08 -13.26
CA SER A 101 4.16 -9.74 -12.67
C SER A 101 4.10 -8.49 -11.77
N GLY A 102 3.32 -7.49 -12.15
CA GLY A 102 3.09 -6.31 -11.32
C GLY A 102 2.40 -6.65 -9.99
N ALA A 103 1.41 -7.56 -10.02
CA ALA A 103 0.74 -8.05 -8.82
C ALA A 103 1.70 -8.87 -7.92
N GLU A 104 2.45 -9.81 -8.50
CA GLU A 104 3.44 -10.63 -7.80
C GLU A 104 4.50 -9.76 -7.10
N ASN A 105 5.06 -8.79 -7.83
CA ASN A 105 6.05 -7.84 -7.28
C ASN A 105 5.48 -7.02 -6.12
N ALA A 106 4.23 -6.57 -6.24
CA ALA A 106 3.56 -5.81 -5.17
C ALA A 106 3.36 -6.67 -3.93
N LEU A 107 2.98 -7.93 -4.06
CA LEU A 107 2.80 -8.87 -2.96
C LEU A 107 4.13 -9.19 -2.28
N GLU A 108 5.17 -9.54 -3.06
CA GLU A 108 6.51 -9.84 -2.52
C GLU A 108 7.10 -8.64 -1.78
N ALA A 109 6.98 -7.43 -2.34
CA ALA A 109 7.45 -6.23 -1.69
C ALA A 109 6.67 -5.92 -0.42
N THR A 110 5.33 -6.15 -0.40
CA THR A 110 4.47 -5.86 0.75
C THR A 110 4.78 -6.73 1.95
N VAL A 111 4.94 -8.04 1.76
CA VAL A 111 5.23 -8.96 2.88
C VAL A 111 6.53 -8.62 3.59
N ASN A 112 7.51 -8.05 2.89
CA ASN A 112 8.81 -7.65 3.44
C ASN A 112 8.79 -6.28 4.15
N LEU A 113 7.72 -5.50 4.03
CA LEU A 113 7.58 -4.18 4.69
C LEU A 113 6.99 -4.28 6.09
N ILE A 114 6.17 -5.29 6.36
CA ILE A 114 5.42 -5.42 7.61
C ILE A 114 6.16 -6.38 8.54
N LYS A 115 6.45 -5.92 9.75
CA LYS A 115 7.15 -6.73 10.74
C LYS A 115 6.22 -7.76 11.39
N ALA A 116 6.79 -8.87 11.86
CA ALA A 116 6.03 -9.91 12.57
C ALA A 116 5.29 -9.36 13.80
N ASP A 117 5.94 -8.47 14.56
CA ASP A 117 5.36 -7.85 15.75
C ASP A 117 4.14 -6.96 15.40
N ASP A 118 4.15 -6.31 14.24
CA ASP A 118 3.04 -5.47 13.78
C ASP A 118 1.80 -6.32 13.45
N TRP A 119 1.99 -7.50 12.88
CA TRP A 119 0.91 -8.47 12.66
C TRP A 119 0.32 -8.99 13.96
N SER A 120 1.17 -9.36 14.92
CA SER A 120 0.73 -9.83 16.24
C SER A 120 -0.06 -8.76 16.96
N LEU A 121 0.45 -7.51 16.98
CA LEU A 121 -0.19 -6.38 17.63
C LEU A 121 -1.56 -6.05 17.01
N ALA A 122 -1.64 -6.04 15.67
CA ALA A 122 -2.90 -5.82 14.97
C ALA A 122 -3.93 -6.90 15.30
N THR A 123 -3.50 -8.17 15.29
CA THR A 123 -4.37 -9.32 15.59
C THR A 123 -4.90 -9.26 17.02
N ASP A 124 -4.03 -8.97 18.00
CA ASP A 124 -4.41 -8.85 19.40
C ASP A 124 -5.41 -7.70 19.62
N TRP A 125 -5.22 -6.57 18.96
CA TRP A 125 -6.19 -5.46 19.05
C TRP A 125 -7.55 -5.87 18.49
N LEU A 126 -7.58 -6.50 17.31
CA LEU A 126 -8.84 -6.92 16.68
C LEU A 126 -9.62 -7.92 17.52
N ILE A 127 -8.94 -8.91 18.11
CA ILE A 127 -9.59 -9.95 18.93
C ILE A 127 -10.17 -9.37 20.22
N ASN A 128 -9.53 -8.37 20.80
CA ASN A 128 -9.93 -7.78 22.08
C ASN A 128 -10.83 -6.51 21.91
N ALA A 129 -11.15 -6.12 20.68
CA ALA A 129 -12.04 -5.00 20.43
C ALA A 129 -13.50 -5.34 20.75
N GLN A 130 -14.26 -4.37 21.25
CA GLN A 130 -15.73 -4.51 21.35
C GLN A 130 -16.36 -4.43 19.96
N HIS A 131 -15.95 -3.43 19.15
CA HIS A 131 -16.35 -3.30 17.76
C HIS A 131 -15.14 -3.01 16.87
N VAL A 132 -15.19 -3.48 15.65
CA VAL A 132 -14.18 -3.20 14.62
C VAL A 132 -14.84 -2.45 13.47
N GLY A 133 -14.43 -1.19 13.28
CA GLY A 133 -14.87 -0.37 12.13
C GLY A 133 -13.92 -0.49 10.96
N LEU A 134 -14.45 -0.69 9.75
CA LEU A 134 -13.67 -0.73 8.51
C LEU A 134 -14.02 0.49 7.67
N PHE A 135 -13.02 1.34 7.43
CA PHE A 135 -13.18 2.64 6.78
C PHE A 135 -12.37 2.73 5.50
N GLY A 136 -13.00 3.17 4.42
CA GLY A 136 -12.34 3.38 3.14
C GLY A 136 -13.24 4.15 2.17
N ILE A 137 -12.64 4.97 1.32
CA ILE A 137 -13.34 5.83 0.36
C ILE A 137 -12.82 5.51 -1.06
N GLY A 138 -13.70 5.52 -2.06
CA GLY A 138 -13.35 5.21 -3.44
C GLY A 138 -12.84 3.77 -3.58
N GLY A 139 -11.71 3.54 -4.25
CA GLY A 139 -11.09 2.21 -4.41
C GLY A 139 -10.77 1.54 -3.08
N SER A 140 -10.43 2.30 -2.04
CA SER A 140 -10.17 1.75 -0.71
C SER A 140 -11.43 1.19 -0.04
N SER A 141 -12.63 1.60 -0.45
CA SER A 141 -13.89 1.02 0.03
C SER A 141 -14.06 -0.44 -0.38
N ILE A 142 -13.45 -0.83 -1.50
CA ILE A 142 -13.45 -2.23 -1.98
C ILE A 142 -12.69 -3.12 -0.98
N VAL A 143 -11.54 -2.64 -0.48
CA VAL A 143 -10.75 -3.37 0.53
C VAL A 143 -11.52 -3.46 1.85
N ALA A 144 -12.16 -2.35 2.28
CA ALA A 144 -12.98 -2.34 3.48
C ALA A 144 -14.17 -3.32 3.38
N LEU A 145 -14.88 -3.31 2.26
CA LEU A 145 -16.00 -4.23 2.00
C LEU A 145 -15.54 -5.70 1.93
N ASN A 146 -14.39 -5.97 1.28
CA ASN A 146 -13.81 -7.32 1.26
C ASN A 146 -13.47 -7.80 2.69
N GLY A 147 -12.84 -6.94 3.48
CA GLY A 147 -12.57 -7.21 4.89
C GLY A 147 -13.85 -7.51 5.67
N TYR A 148 -14.87 -6.66 5.54
CA TYR A 148 -16.18 -6.87 6.17
C TYR A 148 -16.76 -8.24 5.82
N HIS A 149 -16.84 -8.57 4.54
CA HIS A 149 -17.34 -9.86 4.07
C HIS A 149 -16.57 -11.06 4.65
N LYS A 150 -15.26 -10.95 4.84
CA LYS A 150 -14.44 -12.02 5.42
C LYS A 150 -14.60 -12.13 6.93
N PHE A 151 -14.51 -11.03 7.64
CA PHE A 151 -14.60 -10.99 9.10
C PHE A 151 -15.99 -11.34 9.65
N LEU A 152 -17.05 -11.26 8.84
CA LEU A 152 -18.37 -11.82 9.19
C LEU A 152 -18.33 -13.34 9.51
N ARG A 153 -17.26 -14.05 9.13
CA ARG A 153 -17.03 -15.46 9.47
C ARG A 153 -16.36 -15.65 10.83
N THR A 154 -16.06 -14.56 11.53
CA THR A 154 -15.50 -14.57 12.88
C THR A 154 -16.54 -14.11 13.88
N PRO A 155 -16.36 -14.36 15.20
CA PRO A 155 -17.28 -13.85 16.23
C PRO A 155 -17.11 -12.35 16.51
N LEU A 156 -16.29 -11.62 15.77
CA LEU A 156 -16.08 -10.19 15.97
C LEU A 156 -17.31 -9.37 15.53
N HIS A 157 -17.57 -8.28 16.22
CA HIS A 157 -18.56 -7.28 15.80
C HIS A 157 -17.90 -6.33 14.79
N ILE A 158 -18.18 -6.55 13.51
CA ILE A 158 -17.59 -5.79 12.41
C ILE A 158 -18.63 -4.86 11.79
N GLU A 159 -18.22 -3.62 11.54
CA GLU A 159 -19.03 -2.62 10.87
C GLU A 159 -18.29 -2.01 9.67
N GLN A 160 -19.01 -1.85 8.57
CA GLN A 160 -18.54 -1.18 7.35
C GLN A 160 -19.73 -0.54 6.65
N HIS A 161 -19.55 0.64 6.10
CA HIS A 161 -20.56 1.29 5.29
C HIS A 161 -19.97 1.95 4.04
N PRO A 162 -20.63 1.88 2.87
CA PRO A 162 -20.12 2.50 1.64
C PRO A 162 -20.24 4.04 1.63
N ASP A 163 -21.23 4.58 2.32
CA ASP A 163 -21.50 6.02 2.37
C ASP A 163 -20.58 6.72 3.37
N TYR A 164 -19.97 7.84 2.94
CA TYR A 164 -19.00 8.58 3.73
C TYR A 164 -19.60 9.23 4.98
N ASP A 165 -20.81 9.79 4.88
CA ASP A 165 -21.45 10.46 6.01
C ASP A 165 -21.83 9.44 7.08
N VAL A 166 -22.26 8.24 6.67
CA VAL A 166 -22.51 7.13 7.59
C VAL A 166 -21.21 6.64 8.25
N GLN A 167 -20.10 6.58 7.51
CA GLN A 167 -18.79 6.27 8.11
C GLN A 167 -18.40 7.32 9.17
N LEU A 168 -18.69 8.61 8.93
CA LEU A 168 -18.46 9.66 9.95
C LEU A 168 -19.34 9.47 11.17
N MET A 169 -20.63 9.15 11.00
CA MET A 169 -21.54 8.85 12.11
C MET A 169 -21.04 7.65 12.92
N GLN A 170 -20.62 6.57 12.25
CA GLN A 170 -20.00 5.40 12.90
C GLN A 170 -18.75 5.82 13.71
N ALA A 171 -17.84 6.60 13.12
CA ALA A 171 -16.61 7.05 13.78
C ALA A 171 -16.89 7.89 15.06
N VAL A 172 -18.00 8.64 15.11
CA VAL A 172 -18.40 9.42 16.29
C VAL A 172 -18.80 8.52 17.47
N HIS A 173 -19.40 7.36 17.19
CA HIS A 173 -19.84 6.42 18.23
C HIS A 173 -18.75 5.49 18.73
N MET A 174 -17.64 5.35 18.01
CA MET A 174 -16.51 4.49 18.41
C MET A 174 -15.76 5.08 19.62
N THR A 175 -15.25 4.20 20.47
CA THR A 175 -14.58 4.50 21.75
C THR A 175 -13.19 3.89 21.83
N GLU A 176 -12.48 4.11 22.93
CA GLU A 176 -11.17 3.51 23.22
C GLU A 176 -11.17 1.97 23.34
N GLN A 177 -12.35 1.35 23.46
CA GLN A 177 -12.53 -0.10 23.51
C GLN A 177 -12.64 -0.72 22.10
N ASP A 178 -12.72 0.12 21.07
CA ASP A 178 -12.93 -0.26 19.69
C ASP A 178 -11.62 -0.15 18.88
N VAL A 179 -11.62 -0.79 17.71
CA VAL A 179 -10.51 -0.73 16.75
C VAL A 179 -11.02 -0.29 15.39
N ALA A 180 -10.33 0.62 14.75
CA ALA A 180 -10.63 1.04 13.39
C ALA A 180 -9.53 0.59 12.43
N ILE A 181 -9.89 -0.09 11.32
CA ILE A 181 -9.01 -0.27 10.17
C ILE A 181 -9.35 0.82 9.16
N VAL A 182 -8.42 1.73 8.91
CA VAL A 182 -8.58 2.85 7.98
C VAL A 182 -7.69 2.63 6.76
N ILE A 183 -8.32 2.48 5.60
CA ILE A 183 -7.64 2.15 4.36
C ILE A 183 -7.57 3.39 3.47
N SER A 184 -6.35 3.75 3.03
CA SER A 184 -6.13 4.81 2.04
C SER A 184 -4.78 4.64 1.39
N HIS A 185 -4.74 4.33 0.09
CA HIS A 185 -3.48 4.15 -0.62
C HIS A 185 -2.55 5.36 -0.48
N SER A 186 -3.00 6.56 -0.80
CA SER A 186 -2.20 7.78 -0.69
C SER A 186 -2.00 8.26 0.76
N GLY A 187 -2.89 7.89 1.68
CA GLY A 187 -2.92 8.39 3.06
C GLY A 187 -3.13 9.90 3.17
N ARG A 188 -3.65 10.56 2.11
CA ARG A 188 -3.83 12.03 2.00
C ARG A 188 -5.25 12.45 1.67
N ASN A 189 -6.16 11.51 1.42
CA ASN A 189 -7.56 11.82 1.12
C ASN A 189 -8.22 12.56 2.28
N HIS A 190 -8.82 13.74 2.01
CA HIS A 190 -9.41 14.60 3.02
C HIS A 190 -10.50 13.92 3.85
N GLY A 191 -11.40 13.17 3.20
CA GLY A 191 -12.45 12.43 3.89
C GLY A 191 -11.87 11.37 4.83
N THR A 192 -10.89 10.59 4.36
CA THR A 192 -10.20 9.59 5.18
C THR A 192 -9.47 10.23 6.37
N LEU A 193 -8.82 11.38 6.16
CA LEU A 193 -8.15 12.10 7.25
C LEU A 193 -9.14 12.65 8.28
N ASN A 194 -10.33 13.09 7.86
CA ASN A 194 -11.37 13.54 8.78
C ASN A 194 -11.88 12.37 9.64
N LEU A 195 -12.15 11.21 9.03
CA LEU A 195 -12.47 9.97 9.77
C LEU A 195 -11.38 9.62 10.78
N ALA A 196 -10.12 9.60 10.36
CA ALA A 196 -9.00 9.27 11.25
C ALA A 196 -8.81 10.27 12.39
N ARG A 197 -9.05 11.57 12.16
CA ARG A 197 -9.01 12.59 13.23
C ARG A 197 -10.14 12.39 14.25
N GLN A 198 -11.36 12.08 13.78
CA GLN A 198 -12.50 11.81 14.67
C GLN A 198 -12.22 10.57 15.53
N LEU A 199 -11.77 9.47 14.93
CA LEU A 199 -11.40 8.25 15.63
C LEU A 199 -10.30 8.51 16.68
N LYS A 200 -9.27 9.28 16.29
CA LYS A 200 -8.18 9.65 17.22
C LYS A 200 -8.66 10.52 18.37
N ALA A 201 -9.58 11.45 18.13
CA ALA A 201 -10.18 12.29 19.18
C ALA A 201 -10.96 11.45 20.21
N ASN A 202 -11.53 10.32 19.79
CA ASN A 202 -12.23 9.35 20.64
C ASN A 202 -11.29 8.29 21.25
N ASN A 203 -9.96 8.43 21.08
CA ASN A 203 -8.93 7.46 21.54
C ASN A 203 -9.07 6.05 20.93
N VAL A 204 -9.75 5.91 19.82
CA VAL A 204 -9.86 4.63 19.10
C VAL A 204 -8.48 4.22 18.59
N LYS A 205 -8.14 2.93 18.74
CA LYS A 205 -6.91 2.38 18.13
C LYS A 205 -7.08 2.29 16.61
N ILE A 206 -6.23 2.99 15.87
CA ILE A 206 -6.29 3.04 14.41
C ILE A 206 -5.20 2.17 13.80
N ILE A 207 -5.58 1.18 13.00
CA ILE A 207 -4.70 0.42 12.11
C ILE A 207 -4.85 1.03 10.72
N ALA A 208 -3.81 1.71 10.23
CA ALA A 208 -3.80 2.24 8.86
C ALA A 208 -3.27 1.21 7.88
N ILE A 209 -3.98 1.01 6.75
CA ILE A 209 -3.46 0.29 5.58
C ILE A 209 -3.21 1.32 4.48
N THR A 210 -1.94 1.53 4.11
CA THR A 210 -1.54 2.60 3.18
C THR A 210 -0.31 2.25 2.37
N GLY A 211 -0.20 2.77 1.13
CA GLY A 211 1.01 2.70 0.32
C GLY A 211 2.12 3.67 0.79
N HIS A 212 1.78 4.63 1.67
CA HIS A 212 2.67 5.70 2.11
C HIS A 212 2.84 5.70 3.64
N PRO A 213 3.81 4.95 4.18
CA PRO A 213 3.99 4.80 5.64
C PRO A 213 4.41 6.08 6.37
N LYS A 214 4.69 7.17 5.64
CA LYS A 214 4.97 8.51 6.20
C LYS A 214 3.88 9.54 5.92
N SER A 215 2.72 9.10 5.43
CA SER A 215 1.56 9.96 5.11
C SER A 215 0.93 10.56 6.37
N GLU A 216 0.04 11.53 6.16
CA GLU A 216 -0.74 12.12 7.26
C GLU A 216 -1.63 11.07 7.96
N LEU A 217 -2.19 10.10 7.21
CA LEU A 217 -2.93 8.99 7.82
C LEU A 217 -2.03 8.15 8.74
N ALA A 218 -0.82 7.80 8.28
CA ALA A 218 0.14 7.04 9.09
C ALA A 218 0.55 7.74 10.38
N LYS A 219 0.63 9.09 10.38
CA LYS A 219 0.90 9.89 11.59
C LYS A 219 -0.27 9.92 12.58
N LEU A 220 -1.50 9.76 12.09
CA LEU A 220 -2.70 9.68 12.92
C LEU A 220 -2.91 8.29 13.50
N ALA A 221 -2.45 7.26 12.81
CA ALA A 221 -2.63 5.87 13.17
C ALA A 221 -1.79 5.44 14.39
N SER A 222 -2.30 4.45 15.12
CA SER A 222 -1.60 3.77 16.22
C SER A 222 -0.65 2.69 15.67
N LEU A 223 -1.00 2.10 14.52
CA LEU A 223 -0.21 1.11 13.80
C LEU A 223 -0.39 1.33 12.30
N THR A 224 0.67 1.10 11.51
CA THR A 224 0.61 1.20 10.04
C THR A 224 1.08 -0.11 9.41
N LEU A 225 0.20 -0.73 8.64
CA LEU A 225 0.52 -1.85 7.76
C LEU A 225 0.71 -1.30 6.35
N ALA A 226 1.96 -1.22 5.92
CA ALA A 226 2.31 -0.62 4.65
C ALA A 226 2.14 -1.61 3.49
N SER A 227 1.45 -1.20 2.42
CA SER A 227 1.44 -1.90 1.14
C SER A 227 2.50 -1.30 0.22
N ALA A 228 3.22 -2.14 -0.52
CA ALA A 228 4.10 -1.70 -1.59
C ALA A 228 3.38 -1.86 -2.92
N ALA A 229 3.36 -0.80 -3.72
CA ALA A 229 2.99 -0.87 -5.12
C ALA A 229 3.58 0.32 -5.87
N GLU A 230 3.94 0.12 -7.11
CA GLU A 230 4.38 1.23 -7.95
C GLU A 230 3.16 2.10 -8.31
N GLU A 231 3.22 3.39 -7.99
CA GLU A 231 2.24 4.36 -8.48
C GLU A 231 2.52 4.67 -9.94
N VAL A 232 1.54 4.46 -10.78
CA VAL A 232 1.53 5.03 -12.13
C VAL A 232 1.00 6.46 -12.04
N ASN A 233 1.76 7.42 -12.53
CA ASN A 233 1.57 8.87 -12.34
C ASN A 233 0.18 9.44 -12.73
N ILE A 234 -0.70 8.69 -13.38
CA ILE A 234 -1.98 9.19 -13.92
C ILE A 234 -3.20 8.69 -13.13
N ARG A 235 -3.05 7.66 -12.31
CA ARG A 235 -4.10 7.19 -11.40
C ARG A 235 -3.64 7.24 -9.97
N SER A 236 -4.44 7.86 -9.12
CA SER A 236 -4.30 7.81 -7.65
C SER A 236 -4.43 6.39 -7.06
N GLU A 237 -4.71 5.39 -7.91
CA GLU A 237 -4.96 4.01 -7.52
C GLU A 237 -4.17 3.09 -8.44
N SER A 238 -3.05 2.58 -7.96
CA SER A 238 -2.38 1.46 -8.60
C SER A 238 -3.23 0.21 -8.44
N MET A 239 -3.54 -0.49 -9.53
CA MET A 239 -4.28 -1.76 -9.47
C MET A 239 -3.52 -2.80 -8.63
N SER A 240 -2.20 -2.78 -8.66
CA SER A 240 -1.33 -3.65 -7.86
C SER A 240 -1.39 -3.32 -6.36
N SER A 241 -1.59 -2.05 -5.97
CA SER A 241 -1.76 -1.69 -4.55
C SER A 241 -3.06 -2.21 -3.97
N LEU A 242 -4.12 -2.29 -4.78
CA LEU A 242 -5.39 -2.88 -4.34
C LEU A 242 -5.21 -4.35 -3.98
N ILE A 243 -4.51 -5.13 -4.83
CA ILE A 243 -4.24 -6.55 -4.58
C ILE A 243 -3.41 -6.72 -3.30
N ALA A 244 -2.38 -5.90 -3.11
CA ALA A 244 -1.56 -5.92 -1.89
C ALA A 244 -2.38 -5.61 -0.63
N GLN A 245 -3.25 -4.59 -0.66
CA GLN A 245 -4.11 -4.22 0.46
C GLN A 245 -5.18 -5.27 0.75
N LEU A 246 -5.76 -5.91 -0.29
CA LEU A 246 -6.65 -7.07 -0.12
C LEU A 246 -5.93 -8.22 0.57
N THR A 247 -4.66 -8.48 0.21
CA THR A 247 -3.86 -9.56 0.83
C THR A 247 -3.48 -9.23 2.30
N ILE A 248 -3.21 -7.96 2.62
CA ILE A 248 -3.06 -7.53 4.03
C ILE A 248 -4.32 -7.83 4.82
N MET A 249 -5.49 -7.49 4.28
CA MET A 249 -6.78 -7.75 4.92
C MET A 249 -7.05 -9.26 5.09
N ASP A 250 -6.67 -10.06 4.08
CA ASP A 250 -6.73 -11.52 4.14
C ASP A 250 -5.85 -12.11 5.22
N SER A 251 -4.64 -11.58 5.36
CA SER A 251 -3.69 -12.00 6.39
C SER A 251 -4.23 -11.71 7.79
N LEU A 252 -4.78 -10.52 8.03
CA LEU A 252 -5.41 -10.16 9.29
C LEU A 252 -6.60 -11.08 9.62
N PHE A 253 -7.49 -11.31 8.64
CA PHE A 253 -8.61 -12.24 8.81
C PHE A 253 -8.13 -13.65 9.17
N THR A 254 -7.12 -14.15 8.47
CA THR A 254 -6.58 -15.50 8.70
C THR A 254 -5.94 -15.61 10.09
N LEU A 255 -5.12 -14.63 10.49
CA LEU A 255 -4.50 -14.60 11.81
C LEU A 255 -5.53 -14.58 12.94
N VAL A 256 -6.54 -13.69 12.83
CA VAL A 256 -7.66 -13.62 13.78
C VAL A 256 -8.43 -14.95 13.81
N GLY A 257 -8.75 -15.50 12.63
CA GLY A 257 -9.50 -16.76 12.53
C GLY A 257 -8.77 -17.95 13.17
N VAL A 258 -7.46 -18.06 12.95
CA VAL A 258 -6.61 -19.10 13.54
C VAL A 258 -6.51 -18.94 15.07
N GLN A 259 -6.32 -17.70 15.55
CA GLN A 259 -6.20 -17.45 16.99
C GLN A 259 -7.51 -17.65 17.76
N LEU A 260 -8.65 -17.37 17.13
CA LEU A 260 -9.98 -17.63 17.71
C LEU A 260 -10.44 -19.09 17.58
N GLY A 261 -9.82 -19.88 16.71
CA GLY A 261 -9.98 -21.33 16.58
C GLY A 261 -11.45 -21.78 16.51
N ASP A 262 -11.88 -22.61 17.47
CA ASP A 262 -13.22 -23.20 17.53
C ASP A 262 -14.35 -22.15 17.51
N LYS A 263 -14.12 -20.96 18.05
CA LYS A 263 -15.12 -19.89 18.01
C LYS A 263 -15.39 -19.43 16.57
N THR A 264 -14.35 -19.32 15.76
CA THR A 264 -14.49 -19.01 14.33
C THR A 264 -15.16 -20.15 13.58
N GLN A 265 -14.77 -21.40 13.85
CA GLN A 265 -15.39 -22.58 13.23
C GLN A 265 -16.89 -22.63 13.51
N ALA A 266 -17.31 -22.39 14.75
CA ALA A 266 -18.74 -22.38 15.11
C ALA A 266 -19.56 -21.34 14.34
N VAL A 267 -19.00 -20.13 14.07
CA VAL A 267 -19.63 -19.11 13.24
C VAL A 267 -19.74 -19.57 11.79
N VAL A 268 -18.67 -20.15 11.24
CA VAL A 268 -18.64 -20.67 9.86
C VAL A 268 -19.70 -21.75 9.67
N ASP A 269 -19.83 -22.68 10.62
CA ASP A 269 -20.82 -23.77 10.54
C ASP A 269 -22.26 -23.23 10.60
N LYS A 270 -22.52 -22.27 11.48
CA LYS A 270 -23.81 -21.55 11.50
C LYS A 270 -24.15 -20.90 10.17
N ILE A 271 -23.19 -20.17 9.57
CA ILE A 271 -23.38 -19.51 8.29
C ILE A 271 -23.68 -20.52 7.20
N ARG A 272 -22.96 -21.67 7.16
CA ARG A 272 -23.19 -22.73 6.16
C ARG A 272 -24.63 -23.26 6.23
N VAL A 273 -25.05 -23.67 7.41
CA VAL A 273 -26.43 -24.19 7.61
C VAL A 273 -27.46 -23.16 7.17
N THR A 274 -27.33 -21.90 7.62
CA THR A 274 -28.28 -20.84 7.28
C THR A 274 -28.35 -20.55 5.77
N ILE A 275 -27.21 -20.61 5.06
CA ILE A 275 -27.17 -20.37 3.61
C ILE A 275 -27.72 -21.59 2.86
N GLU A 276 -27.45 -22.82 3.30
CA GLU A 276 -28.02 -24.03 2.71
C GLU A 276 -29.52 -24.01 2.81
N ASP A 277 -30.10 -23.77 4.00
CA ASP A 277 -31.53 -23.64 4.23
C ASP A 277 -32.22 -22.56 3.36
N SER A 278 -31.49 -21.50 2.99
CA SER A 278 -32.01 -20.42 2.15
C SER A 278 -32.08 -20.74 0.64
N ARG A 279 -31.48 -21.87 0.23
CA ARG A 279 -31.42 -22.32 -1.17
C ARG A 279 -32.42 -23.43 -1.50
N GLU A 280 -33.08 -24.00 -0.49
CA GLU A 280 -34.20 -24.91 -0.61
C GLU A 280 -35.56 -24.15 -0.70
#